data_bdacf9fe5ad75925c157fa1e62adfe68
#
_entry.id   bdacf9fe5ad75925c157fa1e62adfe68
#
_cell.length_a   1.000
_cell.length_b   1.000
_cell.length_c   1.000
_cell.angle_alpha   90.00
_cell.angle_beta   90.00
_cell.angle_gamma   90.00
#
_symmetry.space_group_name_H-M   'P 1'
#
loop_
_entity.id
_entity.type
_entity.pdbx_description
1 polymer ?
#
loop_
_entity_poly.entity_id
_entity_poly.type
_entity_poly.pdbx_seq_one_letter_code
_entity_poly.pdbx_strand_id
1 'polypeptide(L)'
;IDAFKAPLNGVCPYKTFGELYESVLPLSWFASTLSSIFTHFCYTFELVSPYNKVVLDYPETKVYLLSVRSMDTLREMSLDDVIDFAKRFHMLTPQVYRLNNQAEYRKLVEQMPEGHEGIVVRDGNNNRVKIKTLLYFEMHRARNNGVLTLERAIDLILANDHAEFLSYFPEYTNYFNAD
;
A
#
# COMPACT_ATOMS: atom_id res chain seq x y z
N ILE A 1 -4.38 17.40 -8.80
CA ILE A 1 -2.91 17.34 -8.52
C ILE A 1 -2.42 16.06 -9.20
N ASP A 2 -1.43 16.19 -10.05
CA ASP A 2 -0.75 15.04 -10.65
C ASP A 2 0.06 14.34 -9.55
N ALA A 3 -0.43 13.20 -9.06
CA ALA A 3 0.19 12.46 -7.97
C ALA A 3 1.64 12.03 -8.30
N PHE A 4 1.94 11.86 -9.60
CA PHE A 4 3.28 11.51 -10.06
C PHE A 4 4.29 12.64 -9.81
N LYS A 5 3.84 13.88 -9.77
CA LYS A 5 4.64 15.08 -9.48
C LYS A 5 4.56 15.51 -8.01
N ALA A 6 3.78 14.80 -7.19
CA ALA A 6 3.70 15.11 -5.77
C ALA A 6 5.08 14.95 -5.10
N PRO A 7 5.47 15.89 -4.23
CA PRO A 7 6.75 15.82 -3.53
C PRO A 7 6.71 14.70 -2.48
N LEU A 8 7.86 14.07 -2.28
CA LEU A 8 8.11 13.19 -1.14
C LEU A 8 8.51 14.04 0.08
N ASN A 9 8.01 13.65 1.25
CA ASN A 9 8.35 14.30 2.51
C ASN A 9 9.57 13.62 3.15
N GLY A 10 10.42 14.43 3.81
CA GLY A 10 11.56 13.92 4.57
C GLY A 10 12.87 13.81 3.79
N VAL A 11 13.86 13.14 4.37
CA VAL A 11 15.18 12.91 3.78
C VAL A 11 15.08 11.77 2.78
N CYS A 12 14.97 12.10 1.51
CA CYS A 12 14.83 11.16 0.41
C CYS A 12 15.75 11.57 -0.75
N PRO A 13 16.42 10.64 -1.45
CA PRO A 13 17.21 10.96 -2.64
C PRO A 13 16.34 11.36 -3.84
N TYR A 14 15.03 11.10 -3.79
CA TYR A 14 14.07 11.41 -4.84
C TYR A 14 13.23 12.64 -4.45
N LYS A 15 12.93 13.50 -5.40
CA LYS A 15 12.14 14.72 -5.16
C LYS A 15 10.65 14.51 -5.29
N THR A 16 10.25 13.52 -6.09
CA THR A 16 8.84 13.23 -6.40
C THR A 16 8.54 11.74 -6.34
N PHE A 17 7.28 11.39 -6.20
CA PHE A 17 6.81 10.01 -6.32
C PHE A 17 7.12 9.42 -7.71
N GLY A 18 7.12 10.26 -8.75
CA GLY A 18 7.49 9.85 -10.09
C GLY A 18 8.93 9.39 -10.20
N GLU A 19 9.87 10.15 -9.67
CA GLU A 19 11.29 9.77 -9.65
C GLU A 19 11.51 8.48 -8.85
N LEU A 20 10.82 8.34 -7.72
CA LEU A 20 10.87 7.12 -6.91
C LEU A 20 10.33 5.90 -7.66
N TYR A 21 9.19 6.04 -8.34
CA TYR A 21 8.59 5.01 -9.16
C TYR A 21 9.52 4.60 -10.31
N GLU A 22 10.03 5.59 -11.06
CA GLU A 22 10.94 5.41 -12.19
C GLU A 22 12.24 4.69 -11.82
N SER A 23 12.68 4.81 -10.57
CA SER A 23 13.87 4.11 -10.08
C SER A 23 13.69 2.59 -10.01
N VAL A 24 12.45 2.11 -9.93
CA VAL A 24 12.12 0.68 -9.83
C VAL A 24 11.48 0.14 -11.11
N LEU A 25 10.59 0.92 -11.71
CA LEU A 25 9.87 0.53 -12.92
C LEU A 25 9.86 1.69 -13.93
N PRO A 26 10.92 1.81 -14.76
CA PRO A 26 11.04 2.91 -15.71
C PRO A 26 9.91 2.94 -16.75
N LEU A 27 9.34 4.11 -17.01
CA LEU A 27 8.32 4.29 -18.05
C LEU A 27 8.84 3.93 -19.44
N SER A 28 10.13 4.12 -19.70
CA SER A 28 10.79 3.68 -20.92
C SER A 28 10.70 2.16 -21.14
N TRP A 29 10.74 1.38 -20.05
CA TRP A 29 10.54 -0.06 -20.11
C TRP A 29 9.11 -0.40 -20.58
N PHE A 30 8.10 0.32 -20.07
CA PHE A 30 6.73 0.18 -20.55
C PHE A 30 6.61 0.49 -22.04
N ALA A 31 7.16 1.61 -22.46
CA ALA A 31 7.11 2.03 -23.85
C ALA A 31 7.75 1.00 -24.80
N SER A 32 8.87 0.40 -24.41
CA SER A 32 9.58 -0.59 -25.23
C SER A 32 8.96 -1.99 -25.18
N THR A 33 8.46 -2.41 -24.01
CA THR A 33 8.01 -3.79 -23.76
C THR A 33 6.54 -3.99 -24.12
N LEU A 34 5.70 -2.97 -23.91
CA LEU A 34 4.25 -3.04 -24.07
C LEU A 34 3.71 -2.24 -25.27
N SER A 35 4.60 -1.75 -26.14
CA SER A 35 4.34 -0.63 -27.05
C SER A 35 3.24 -0.83 -28.12
N SER A 36 2.86 -2.04 -28.49
CA SER A 36 1.88 -2.20 -29.58
C SER A 36 0.58 -2.90 -29.17
N ILE A 37 0.64 -3.77 -28.18
CA ILE A 37 -0.50 -4.63 -27.81
C ILE A 37 -1.23 -4.08 -26.59
N PHE A 38 -0.55 -3.32 -25.74
CA PHE A 38 -1.04 -2.98 -24.40
C PHE A 38 -1.31 -1.49 -24.17
N THR A 39 -1.26 -0.66 -25.23
CA THR A 39 -1.59 0.78 -25.13
C THR A 39 -3.08 1.04 -24.82
N HIS A 40 -3.94 0.05 -25.05
CA HIS A 40 -5.37 0.11 -24.76
C HIS A 40 -5.73 -0.39 -23.35
N PHE A 41 -4.75 -0.49 -22.44
CA PHE A 41 -4.99 -0.92 -21.08
C PHE A 41 -4.53 0.13 -20.06
N CYS A 42 -5.28 0.23 -18.99
CA CYS A 42 -4.91 0.98 -17.79
C CYS A 42 -4.32 0.01 -16.76
N TYR A 43 -3.18 0.34 -16.21
CA TYR A 43 -2.46 -0.46 -15.21
C TYR A 43 -2.50 0.25 -13.86
N THR A 44 -2.89 -0.46 -12.82
CA THR A 44 -2.90 0.06 -11.45
C THR A 44 -1.77 -0.58 -10.67
N PHE A 45 -0.93 0.24 -10.09
CA PHE A 45 0.20 -0.19 -9.27
C PHE A 45 0.13 0.36 -7.85
N GLU A 46 0.72 -0.38 -6.93
CA GLU A 46 1.04 0.08 -5.58
C GLU A 46 2.55 0.29 -5.47
N LEU A 47 2.95 1.49 -5.09
CA LEU A 47 4.34 1.84 -4.80
C LEU A 47 4.55 1.81 -3.29
N VAL A 48 5.40 0.92 -2.81
CA VAL A 48 5.83 0.85 -1.41
C VAL A 48 7.29 1.25 -1.29
N SER A 49 7.65 1.94 -0.20
CA SER A 49 9.00 2.47 -0.04
C SER A 49 9.28 2.88 1.40
N PRO A 50 10.54 2.80 1.88
CA PRO A 50 10.93 3.39 3.15
C PRO A 50 10.77 4.92 3.17
N TYR A 51 10.70 5.56 2.00
CA TYR A 51 10.56 7.02 1.87
C TYR A 51 9.10 7.50 1.91
N ASN A 52 8.13 6.61 1.93
CA ASN A 52 6.71 6.93 1.99
C ASN A 52 6.00 6.07 3.07
N LYS A 53 6.50 6.17 4.30
CA LYS A 53 5.92 5.47 5.43
C LYS A 53 4.64 6.16 5.87
N VAL A 54 3.50 5.47 5.76
CA VAL A 54 2.23 5.89 6.37
C VAL A 54 2.06 5.20 7.73
N VAL A 55 1.99 3.89 7.76
CA VAL A 55 1.92 3.06 8.97
C VAL A 55 3.03 2.01 8.93
N LEU A 56 3.05 1.22 7.85
CA LEU A 56 3.98 0.12 7.69
C LEU A 56 5.35 0.60 7.22
N ASP A 57 6.38 -0.10 7.68
CA ASP A 57 7.76 0.13 7.28
C ASP A 57 8.14 -0.87 6.18
N TYR A 58 8.51 -0.33 5.02
CA TYR A 58 8.96 -1.15 3.90
C TYR A 58 10.47 -0.98 3.76
N PRO A 59 11.29 -2.05 3.88
CA PRO A 59 12.75 -1.95 3.83
C PRO A 59 13.28 -1.58 2.45
N GLU A 60 12.48 -1.78 1.41
CA GLU A 60 12.87 -1.58 0.01
C GLU A 60 11.75 -0.89 -0.77
N THR A 61 12.14 -0.15 -1.81
CA THR A 61 11.17 0.38 -2.77
C THR A 61 10.75 -0.70 -3.74
N LYS A 62 9.45 -0.96 -3.83
CA LYS A 62 8.86 -1.95 -4.73
C LYS A 62 7.59 -1.42 -5.39
N VAL A 63 7.29 -1.95 -6.56
CA VAL A 63 6.07 -1.65 -7.32
C VAL A 63 5.32 -2.95 -7.56
N TYR A 64 4.06 -3.02 -7.13
CA TYR A 64 3.21 -4.19 -7.29
C TYR A 64 2.09 -3.89 -8.28
N LEU A 65 1.91 -4.76 -9.29
CA LEU A 65 0.76 -4.70 -10.19
C LEU A 65 -0.49 -5.20 -9.45
N LEU A 66 -1.50 -4.34 -9.33
CA LEU A 66 -2.75 -4.65 -8.65
C LEU A 66 -3.85 -5.05 -9.61
N SER A 67 -3.96 -4.36 -10.76
CA SER A 67 -4.99 -4.62 -11.75
C SER A 67 -4.62 -4.13 -13.13
N VAL A 68 -5.27 -4.71 -14.14
CA VAL A 68 -5.20 -4.30 -15.55
C VAL A 68 -6.62 -4.19 -16.08
N ARG A 69 -6.97 -3.05 -16.69
CA ARG A 69 -8.29 -2.77 -17.24
C ARG A 69 -8.19 -2.39 -18.71
N SER A 70 -9.00 -3.00 -19.55
CA SER A 70 -9.17 -2.59 -20.95
C SER A 70 -9.84 -1.21 -21.01
N MET A 71 -9.26 -0.29 -21.75
CA MET A 71 -9.84 1.05 -21.99
C MET A 71 -10.98 1.00 -23.01
N ASP A 72 -11.01 0.00 -23.88
CA ASP A 72 -12.03 -0.17 -24.91
C ASP A 72 -13.33 -0.74 -24.34
N THR A 73 -13.22 -1.77 -23.51
CA THR A 73 -14.37 -2.48 -22.93
C THR A 73 -14.69 -2.07 -21.50
N LEU A 74 -13.81 -1.32 -20.85
CA LEU A 74 -13.82 -0.95 -19.42
C LEU A 74 -13.84 -2.16 -18.48
N ARG A 75 -13.58 -3.36 -19.01
CA ARG A 75 -13.52 -4.58 -18.22
C ARG A 75 -12.13 -4.76 -17.63
N GLU A 76 -12.11 -5.19 -16.41
CA GLU A 76 -10.88 -5.54 -15.70
C GLU A 76 -10.53 -7.00 -15.94
N MET A 77 -9.23 -7.29 -16.11
CA MET A 77 -8.74 -8.66 -16.21
C MET A 77 -9.08 -9.46 -14.95
N SER A 78 -9.27 -10.76 -15.10
CA SER A 78 -9.37 -11.66 -13.94
C SER A 78 -8.10 -11.62 -13.10
N LEU A 79 -8.17 -12.01 -11.83
CA LEU A 79 -6.98 -12.05 -10.98
C LEU A 79 -5.92 -13.00 -11.52
N ASP A 80 -6.34 -14.14 -12.08
CA ASP A 80 -5.43 -15.13 -12.65
C ASP A 80 -4.71 -14.57 -13.90
N ASP A 81 -5.45 -13.87 -14.77
CA ASP A 81 -4.85 -13.22 -15.95
C ASP A 81 -3.85 -12.12 -15.54
N VAL A 82 -4.14 -11.35 -14.46
CA VAL A 82 -3.20 -10.34 -13.94
C VAL A 82 -1.93 -11.01 -13.40
N ILE A 83 -2.06 -12.13 -12.68
CA ILE A 83 -0.90 -12.88 -12.15
C ILE A 83 -0.05 -13.44 -13.31
N ASP A 84 -0.67 -14.01 -14.33
CA ASP A 84 0.05 -14.58 -15.48
C ASP A 84 0.69 -13.49 -16.33
N PHE A 85 0.01 -12.36 -16.50
CA PHE A 85 0.58 -11.16 -17.10
C PHE A 85 1.81 -10.69 -16.33
N ALA A 86 1.70 -10.53 -15.00
CA ALA A 86 2.80 -10.10 -14.16
C ALA A 86 4.00 -11.04 -14.25
N LYS A 87 3.79 -12.35 -14.20
CA LYS A 87 4.85 -13.35 -14.38
C LYS A 87 5.55 -13.21 -15.72
N ARG A 88 4.77 -13.06 -16.81
CA ARG A 88 5.31 -12.92 -18.17
C ARG A 88 6.23 -11.70 -18.31
N PHE A 89 5.92 -10.62 -17.61
CA PHE A 89 6.67 -9.36 -17.69
C PHE A 89 7.54 -9.09 -16.45
N HIS A 90 7.78 -10.11 -15.63
CA HIS A 90 8.63 -10.03 -14.42
C HIS A 90 8.20 -8.92 -13.44
N MET A 91 6.88 -8.65 -13.35
CA MET A 91 6.32 -7.71 -12.41
C MET A 91 5.96 -8.41 -11.09
N LEU A 92 6.03 -7.68 -10.00
CA LEU A 92 5.53 -8.15 -8.71
C LEU A 92 4.01 -8.03 -8.63
N THR A 93 3.37 -8.96 -7.94
CA THR A 93 1.97 -8.89 -7.51
C THR A 93 1.88 -9.07 -5.99
N PRO A 94 0.83 -8.55 -5.33
CA PRO A 94 0.57 -8.89 -3.95
C PRO A 94 0.44 -10.40 -3.75
N GLN A 95 0.68 -10.88 -2.54
CA GLN A 95 0.41 -12.26 -2.17
C GLN A 95 -1.09 -12.55 -2.31
N VAL A 96 -1.42 -13.68 -2.93
CA VAL A 96 -2.80 -14.10 -3.17
C VAL A 96 -3.14 -15.31 -2.30
N TYR A 97 -4.28 -15.22 -1.62
CA TYR A 97 -4.87 -16.30 -0.84
C TYR A 97 -6.16 -16.75 -1.52
N ARG A 98 -6.35 -18.05 -1.65
CA ARG A 98 -7.58 -18.66 -2.18
C ARG A 98 -8.44 -19.12 -0.99
N LEU A 99 -9.48 -18.35 -0.70
CA LEU A 99 -10.35 -18.55 0.45
C LEU A 99 -11.80 -18.72 -0.02
N ASN A 100 -12.57 -19.56 0.64
CA ASN A 100 -13.87 -19.97 0.16
C ASN A 100 -15.05 -19.32 0.90
N ASN A 101 -14.82 -18.79 2.09
CA ASN A 101 -15.86 -18.23 2.92
C ASN A 101 -15.37 -17.14 3.87
N GLN A 102 -16.33 -16.41 4.47
CA GLN A 102 -16.04 -15.29 5.34
C GLN A 102 -15.27 -15.68 6.61
N ALA A 103 -15.47 -16.88 7.14
CA ALA A 103 -14.77 -17.33 8.35
C ALA A 103 -13.27 -17.49 8.09
N GLU A 104 -12.90 -18.00 6.92
CA GLU A 104 -11.49 -18.11 6.49
C GLU A 104 -10.83 -16.75 6.36
N TYR A 105 -11.53 -15.73 5.80
CA TYR A 105 -11.00 -14.36 5.69
C TYR A 105 -10.74 -13.76 7.06
N ARG A 106 -11.70 -13.87 7.97
CA ARG A 106 -11.56 -13.36 9.34
C ARG A 106 -10.39 -14.02 10.05
N LYS A 107 -10.34 -15.35 10.02
CA LYS A 107 -9.24 -16.09 10.62
C LYS A 107 -7.87 -15.69 10.04
N LEU A 108 -7.78 -15.50 8.72
CA LEU A 108 -6.53 -15.04 8.09
C LEU A 108 -6.13 -13.68 8.63
N VAL A 109 -7.05 -12.72 8.68
CA VAL A 109 -6.77 -11.34 9.14
C VAL A 109 -6.40 -11.32 10.63
N GLU A 110 -7.09 -12.10 11.46
CA GLU A 110 -6.79 -12.23 12.89
C GLU A 110 -5.42 -12.86 13.18
N GLN A 111 -4.94 -13.71 12.28
CA GLN A 111 -3.65 -14.39 12.39
C GLN A 111 -2.51 -13.68 11.65
N MET A 112 -2.79 -12.56 11.00
CA MET A 112 -1.75 -11.80 10.32
C MET A 112 -0.73 -11.28 11.32
N PRO A 113 0.58 -11.44 11.04
CA PRO A 113 1.62 -10.84 11.86
C PRO A 113 1.47 -9.32 11.94
N GLU A 114 2.01 -8.75 12.99
CA GLU A 114 2.20 -7.30 13.09
C GLU A 114 2.91 -6.76 11.84
N GLY A 115 2.55 -5.56 11.44
CA GLY A 115 3.10 -4.95 10.22
C GLY A 115 2.35 -5.33 8.93
N HIS A 116 1.17 -5.95 9.02
CA HIS A 116 0.29 -6.18 7.88
C HIS A 116 -0.93 -5.26 7.95
N GLU A 117 -1.24 -4.61 6.82
CA GLU A 117 -2.42 -3.74 6.74
C GLU A 117 -3.73 -4.55 6.79
N GLY A 118 -3.74 -5.71 6.16
CA GLY A 118 -4.91 -6.56 5.97
C GLY A 118 -4.97 -7.19 4.59
N ILE A 119 -6.18 -7.46 4.12
CA ILE A 119 -6.43 -8.07 2.81
C ILE A 119 -7.45 -7.28 2.00
N VAL A 120 -7.38 -7.43 0.68
CA VAL A 120 -8.45 -7.05 -0.24
C VAL A 120 -9.11 -8.31 -0.76
N VAL A 121 -10.35 -8.53 -0.37
CA VAL A 121 -11.17 -9.63 -0.90
C VAL A 121 -11.76 -9.18 -2.22
N ARG A 122 -11.62 -10.01 -3.25
CA ARG A 122 -12.13 -9.76 -4.60
C ARG A 122 -13.03 -10.93 -5.02
N ASP A 123 -14.24 -10.63 -5.50
CA ASP A 123 -15.15 -11.64 -6.05
C ASP A 123 -14.94 -11.88 -7.56
N GLY A 124 -15.68 -12.82 -8.12
CA GLY A 124 -15.62 -13.14 -9.56
C GLY A 124 -16.10 -12.02 -10.49
N ASN A 125 -16.80 -10.99 -9.96
CA ASN A 125 -17.26 -9.82 -10.69
C ASN A 125 -16.30 -8.62 -10.51
N ASN A 126 -15.16 -8.83 -9.87
CA ASN A 126 -14.16 -7.81 -9.53
C ASN A 126 -14.63 -6.79 -8.48
N ASN A 127 -15.71 -7.06 -7.75
CA ASN A 127 -16.04 -6.27 -6.57
C ASN A 127 -14.98 -6.50 -5.48
N ARG A 128 -14.63 -5.44 -4.76
CA ARG A 128 -13.58 -5.48 -3.75
C ARG A 128 -14.06 -4.98 -2.41
N VAL A 129 -13.63 -5.67 -1.36
CA VAL A 129 -13.77 -5.21 0.02
C VAL A 129 -12.40 -5.26 0.69
N LYS A 130 -11.99 -4.15 1.29
CA LYS A 130 -10.76 -4.08 2.08
C LYS A 130 -11.08 -4.41 3.54
N ILE A 131 -10.40 -5.42 4.08
CA ILE A 131 -10.48 -5.83 5.49
C ILE A 131 -9.12 -5.54 6.10
N LYS A 132 -9.08 -4.56 7.00
CA LYS A 132 -7.86 -4.16 7.71
C LYS A 132 -7.70 -5.00 8.99
N THR A 133 -6.45 -5.24 9.41
CA THR A 133 -6.18 -5.74 10.75
C THR A 133 -6.60 -4.70 11.79
N LEU A 134 -6.99 -5.15 12.97
CA LEU A 134 -7.39 -4.24 14.03
C LEU A 134 -6.22 -3.32 14.40
N LEU A 135 -5.04 -3.88 14.54
CA LEU A 135 -3.82 -3.14 14.87
C LEU A 135 -3.52 -2.03 13.85
N TYR A 136 -3.56 -2.35 12.53
CA TYR A 136 -3.36 -1.33 11.50
C TYR A 136 -4.41 -0.22 11.58
N PHE A 137 -5.67 -0.60 11.82
CA PHE A 137 -6.75 0.37 11.95
C PHE A 137 -6.53 1.34 13.11
N GLU A 138 -6.13 0.82 14.28
CA GLU A 138 -5.83 1.64 15.46
C GLU A 138 -4.62 2.56 15.23
N MET A 139 -3.53 2.02 14.67
CA MET A 139 -2.33 2.80 14.37
C MET A 139 -2.58 3.89 13.32
N HIS A 140 -3.31 3.56 12.26
CA HIS A 140 -3.67 4.53 11.22
C HIS A 140 -4.55 5.64 11.79
N ARG A 141 -5.50 5.29 12.64
CA ARG A 141 -6.36 6.24 13.34
C ARG A 141 -5.57 7.11 14.32
N ALA A 142 -4.65 6.51 15.07
CA ALA A 142 -3.78 7.22 16.00
C ALA A 142 -2.91 8.27 15.29
N ARG A 143 -2.43 7.95 14.09
CA ARG A 143 -1.56 8.83 13.30
C ARG A 143 -2.33 9.86 12.45
N ASN A 144 -3.66 9.88 12.48
CA ASN A 144 -4.49 10.80 11.69
C ASN A 144 -3.98 10.95 10.24
N ASN A 145 -3.94 9.84 9.48
CA ASN A 145 -3.45 9.77 8.10
C ASN A 145 -1.97 10.20 7.93
N GLY A 146 -1.14 9.96 8.94
CA GLY A 146 0.30 10.22 8.86
C GLY A 146 0.80 11.42 9.66
N VAL A 147 -0.09 12.15 10.34
CA VAL A 147 0.28 13.27 11.21
C VAL A 147 -0.28 13.04 12.62
N LEU A 148 0.60 13.02 13.61
CA LEU A 148 0.18 13.02 15.02
C LEU A 148 -0.20 14.44 15.41
N THR A 149 -1.49 14.66 15.72
CA THR A 149 -1.96 15.93 16.27
C THR A 149 -1.80 15.95 17.80
N LEU A 150 -1.71 17.15 18.38
CA LEU A 150 -1.62 17.31 19.84
C LEU A 150 -2.82 16.68 20.56
N GLU A 151 -4.01 16.90 20.02
CA GLU A 151 -5.26 16.32 20.56
C GLU A 151 -5.16 14.78 20.62
N ARG A 152 -4.67 14.16 19.54
CA ARG A 152 -4.52 12.72 19.48
C ARG A 152 -3.41 12.19 20.40
N ALA A 153 -2.33 12.93 20.57
CA ALA A 153 -1.29 12.59 21.54
C ALA A 153 -1.84 12.57 22.98
N ILE A 154 -2.69 13.57 23.32
CA ILE A 154 -3.38 13.62 24.60
C ILE A 154 -4.29 12.39 24.79
N ASP A 155 -5.09 12.03 23.77
CA ASP A 155 -5.93 10.83 23.82
C ASP A 155 -5.13 9.55 24.10
N LEU A 156 -3.98 9.39 23.42
CA LEU A 156 -3.09 8.25 23.65
C LEU A 156 -2.53 8.20 25.07
N ILE A 157 -2.18 9.36 25.63
CA ILE A 157 -1.71 9.45 27.02
C ILE A 157 -2.84 9.08 27.99
N LEU A 158 -4.04 9.63 27.78
CA LEU A 158 -5.19 9.36 28.64
C LEU A 158 -5.65 7.89 28.59
N ALA A 159 -5.52 7.25 27.45
CA ALA A 159 -5.79 5.82 27.24
C ALA A 159 -4.65 4.92 27.76
N ASN A 160 -3.49 5.48 28.12
CA ASN A 160 -2.26 4.75 28.44
C ASN A 160 -1.71 3.90 27.29
N ASP A 161 -2.01 4.28 26.03
CA ASP A 161 -1.61 3.57 24.82
C ASP A 161 -0.37 4.18 24.13
N HIS A 162 0.16 5.28 24.69
CA HIS A 162 1.28 6.01 24.10
C HIS A 162 2.57 5.19 24.02
N ALA A 163 2.83 4.29 24.98
CA ALA A 163 4.02 3.44 24.96
C ALA A 163 3.96 2.42 23.82
N GLU A 164 2.79 1.82 23.56
CA GLU A 164 2.57 0.93 22.42
C GLU A 164 2.68 1.70 21.11
N PHE A 165 2.04 2.87 21.01
CA PHE A 165 2.17 3.76 19.86
C PHE A 165 3.63 4.08 19.53
N LEU A 166 4.45 4.43 20.54
CA LEU A 166 5.86 4.75 20.35
C LEU A 166 6.71 3.53 19.95
N SER A 167 6.30 2.32 20.26
CA SER A 167 6.99 1.10 19.80
C SER A 167 6.91 0.97 18.25
N TYR A 168 5.84 1.47 17.64
CA TYR A 168 5.66 1.48 16.17
C TYR A 168 6.15 2.77 15.51
N PHE A 169 6.15 3.88 16.25
CA PHE A 169 6.48 5.22 15.74
C PHE A 169 7.49 5.93 16.64
N PRO A 170 8.73 5.40 16.76
CA PRO A 170 9.75 5.95 17.66
C PRO A 170 10.14 7.39 17.32
N GLU A 171 9.88 7.85 16.10
CA GLU A 171 10.11 9.22 15.66
C GLU A 171 9.31 10.26 16.45
N TYR A 172 8.21 9.85 17.13
CA TYR A 172 7.39 10.74 17.97
C TYR A 172 7.81 10.77 19.45
N THR A 173 8.88 10.06 19.84
CA THR A 173 9.31 10.03 21.26
C THR A 173 9.48 11.42 21.86
N ASN A 174 10.10 12.34 21.14
CA ASN A 174 10.30 13.71 21.61
C ASN A 174 8.99 14.51 21.74
N TYR A 175 7.93 14.10 21.06
CA TYR A 175 6.63 14.74 21.12
C TYR A 175 5.89 14.45 22.45
N PHE A 176 6.16 13.27 23.03
CA PHE A 176 5.57 12.84 24.31
C PHE A 176 6.45 13.15 25.52
N ASN A 177 7.73 13.48 25.32
CA ASN A 177 8.69 13.81 26.38
C ASN A 177 8.96 15.32 26.49
N ALA A 178 8.12 16.17 25.89
CA ALA A 178 8.22 17.62 26.08
C ALA A 178 7.76 17.94 27.52
N ASP A 179 8.72 18.38 28.38
CA ASP A 179 8.52 18.88 29.74
C ASP A 179 7.62 20.12 29.76
#